data_571fea9cf19a3dbc6ee494f7a70df6e2
#
_entry.id   571fea9cf19a3dbc6ee494f7a70df6e2
#
_cell.length_a   1.000
_cell.length_b   1.000
_cell.length_c   1.000
_cell.angle_alpha   90.00
_cell.angle_beta   90.00
_cell.angle_gamma   90.00
#
_symmetry.space_group_name_H-M   'P 1'
#
loop_
_entity.id
_entity.type
_entity.pdbx_description
1 polymer ?
#
loop_
_entity_poly.entity_id
_entity_poly.type
_entity_poly.pdbx_seq_one_letter_code
_entity_poly.pdbx_strand_id
1 'polypeptide(L)'
;DVRCLEYGSGTAVPYFRDKTAETFEEAGLKGLQDAVKGMQWKGHVTVELGRALAALCGYYLTKVEDTKTSDGIHYCIVDGGCHQLNYDGQIKGMYEPYVKVLPKEVSVKDAEVSENKNTEEKTWKVCGSLCTLNDVLCNEITLEGLEKGAILVFERTGAYSAMEGMALFLSHELPGVVLYSEEEGWIQA
;
A
#
# COMPACT_ATOMS: atom_id res chain seq x y z
N ASP A 1 21.57 -16.06 -33.30
CA ASP A 1 21.66 -14.59 -33.20
C ASP A 1 20.55 -14.08 -32.30
N VAL A 2 20.91 -13.50 -31.15
CA VAL A 2 19.95 -12.82 -30.25
C VAL A 2 19.63 -11.46 -30.82
N ARG A 3 18.34 -11.16 -31.02
CA ARG A 3 17.87 -9.90 -31.61
C ARG A 3 17.13 -9.00 -30.62
N CYS A 4 16.58 -9.60 -29.56
CA CYS A 4 15.86 -8.90 -28.50
C CYS A 4 16.45 -9.27 -27.13
N LEU A 5 16.52 -8.28 -26.26
CA LEU A 5 16.88 -8.42 -24.85
C LEU A 5 15.75 -7.85 -24.02
N GLU A 6 15.22 -8.64 -23.10
CA GLU A 6 14.27 -8.16 -22.08
C GLU A 6 15.04 -7.97 -20.77
N TYR A 7 14.87 -6.79 -20.19
CA TYR A 7 15.56 -6.39 -18.97
C TYR A 7 14.55 -5.99 -17.89
N GLY A 8 14.37 -6.88 -16.91
CA GLY A 8 13.63 -6.56 -15.69
C GLY A 8 14.52 -5.76 -14.75
N SER A 9 14.31 -4.46 -14.66
CA SER A 9 15.23 -3.55 -13.97
C SER A 9 15.27 -3.76 -12.45
N GLY A 10 14.25 -4.37 -11.85
CA GLY A 10 14.14 -4.53 -10.40
C GLY A 10 14.10 -3.20 -9.64
N THR A 11 13.65 -2.13 -10.29
CA THR A 11 13.56 -0.79 -9.69
C THR A 11 12.73 -0.84 -8.42
N ALA A 12 13.32 -0.43 -7.31
CA ALA A 12 12.72 -0.49 -5.98
C ALA A 12 11.55 0.48 -5.84
N VAL A 13 10.60 0.12 -4.97
CA VAL A 13 9.52 0.99 -4.51
C VAL A 13 9.65 1.15 -3.01
N PRO A 14 9.67 2.37 -2.47
CA PRO A 14 9.71 2.61 -1.03
C PRO A 14 8.33 2.36 -0.42
N TYR A 15 8.02 1.10 -0.14
CA TYR A 15 6.73 0.71 0.45
C TYR A 15 6.57 1.15 1.90
N PHE A 16 7.69 1.31 2.63
CA PHE A 16 7.69 1.48 4.08
C PHE A 16 8.44 2.75 4.49
N ARG A 17 7.99 3.39 5.57
CA ARG A 17 8.56 4.63 6.10
C ARG A 17 9.98 4.45 6.66
N ASP A 18 10.27 3.26 7.20
CA ASP A 18 11.55 2.89 7.79
C ASP A 18 12.58 2.36 6.76
N LYS A 19 12.20 2.32 5.48
CA LYS A 19 13.05 1.92 4.37
C LYS A 19 13.38 3.11 3.50
N THR A 20 14.65 3.46 3.43
CA THR A 20 15.15 4.46 2.49
C THR A 20 15.36 3.81 1.13
N ALA A 21 14.40 3.95 0.24
CA ALA A 21 14.57 3.70 -1.18
C ALA A 21 14.11 4.95 -1.92
N GLU A 22 14.92 5.41 -2.87
CA GLU A 22 14.48 6.47 -3.78
C GLU A 22 13.28 5.98 -4.59
N THR A 23 12.28 6.83 -4.73
CA THR A 23 11.18 6.56 -5.66
C THR A 23 11.71 6.52 -7.09
N PHE A 24 10.97 5.86 -7.98
CA PHE A 24 11.29 5.90 -9.40
C PHE A 24 11.32 7.34 -9.95
N GLU A 25 10.49 8.23 -9.41
CA GLU A 25 10.47 9.65 -9.74
C GLU A 25 11.73 10.38 -9.27
N GLU A 26 12.26 10.05 -8.09
CA GLU A 26 13.47 10.64 -7.51
C GLU A 26 14.74 10.07 -8.16
N ALA A 27 14.85 8.75 -8.27
CA ALA A 27 15.97 8.09 -8.94
C ALA A 27 15.97 8.37 -10.45
N GLY A 28 14.79 8.61 -10.99
CA GLY A 28 14.55 8.90 -12.39
C GLY A 28 14.93 7.76 -13.33
N LEU A 29 14.56 7.91 -14.58
CA LEU A 29 14.96 7.01 -15.66
C LEU A 29 16.44 7.19 -16.07
N LYS A 30 17.14 8.18 -15.51
CA LYS A 30 18.47 8.55 -16.00
C LYS A 30 19.49 7.43 -15.89
N GLY A 31 19.59 6.79 -14.71
CA GLY A 31 20.51 5.68 -14.52
C GLY A 31 20.23 4.50 -15.45
N LEU A 32 18.95 4.18 -15.65
CA LEU A 32 18.53 3.16 -16.58
C LEU A 32 18.83 3.54 -18.02
N GLN A 33 18.53 4.79 -18.42
CA GLN A 33 18.84 5.31 -19.75
C GLN A 33 20.35 5.30 -20.04
N ASP A 34 21.18 5.69 -19.05
CA ASP A 34 22.62 5.68 -19.19
C ASP A 34 23.17 4.26 -19.29
N ALA A 35 22.62 3.31 -18.52
CA ALA A 35 22.96 1.91 -18.63
C ALA A 35 22.62 1.33 -20.00
N VAL A 36 21.40 1.58 -20.50
CA VAL A 36 20.95 1.11 -21.82
C VAL A 36 21.79 1.74 -22.95
N LYS A 37 22.07 3.05 -22.86
CA LYS A 37 22.94 3.74 -23.83
C LYS A 37 24.39 3.25 -23.81
N GLY A 38 24.89 2.87 -22.63
CA GLY A 38 26.24 2.32 -22.46
C GLY A 38 26.38 0.87 -22.96
N MET A 39 25.29 0.17 -23.23
CA MET A 39 25.34 -1.19 -23.78
C MET A 39 25.90 -1.19 -25.20
N GLN A 40 26.85 -2.08 -25.47
CA GLN A 40 27.34 -2.33 -26.84
C GLN A 40 26.39 -3.21 -27.67
N TRP A 41 25.17 -3.35 -27.19
CA TRP A 41 24.11 -4.12 -27.83
C TRP A 41 23.43 -3.30 -28.93
N LYS A 42 23.27 -3.90 -30.11
CA LYS A 42 22.65 -3.26 -31.27
C LYS A 42 21.27 -3.81 -31.64
N GLY A 43 20.74 -4.72 -30.81
CA GLY A 43 19.41 -5.27 -30.97
C GLY A 43 18.35 -4.42 -30.28
N HIS A 44 17.14 -4.96 -30.22
CA HIS A 44 16.03 -4.34 -29.50
C HIS A 44 16.15 -4.62 -27.98
N VAL A 45 16.00 -3.59 -27.15
CA VAL A 45 15.96 -3.72 -25.69
C VAL A 45 14.57 -3.33 -25.21
N THR A 46 13.91 -4.26 -24.53
CA THR A 46 12.66 -4.03 -23.79
C THR A 46 12.99 -3.93 -22.31
N VAL A 47 12.48 -2.91 -21.65
CA VAL A 47 12.65 -2.74 -20.18
C VAL A 47 11.32 -2.95 -19.49
N GLU A 48 11.30 -3.79 -18.46
CA GLU A 48 10.13 -4.06 -17.65
C GLU A 48 10.21 -3.28 -16.33
N LEU A 49 9.19 -2.46 -16.07
CA LEU A 49 9.12 -1.54 -14.92
C LEU A 49 7.79 -1.65 -14.15
N GLY A 50 7.07 -2.76 -14.25
CA GLY A 50 5.70 -2.92 -13.76
C GLY A 50 5.47 -2.37 -12.35
N ARG A 51 6.25 -2.83 -11.37
CA ARG A 51 6.15 -2.40 -9.97
C ARG A 51 6.39 -0.90 -9.80
N ALA A 52 7.46 -0.38 -10.39
CA ALA A 52 7.84 1.01 -10.26
C ALA A 52 6.80 1.98 -10.86
N LEU A 53 6.12 1.57 -11.94
CA LEU A 53 5.10 2.38 -12.59
C LEU A 53 3.74 2.29 -11.89
N ALA A 54 3.37 1.12 -11.37
CA ALA A 54 2.01 0.86 -10.88
C ALA A 54 1.85 1.02 -9.36
N ALA A 55 2.90 0.86 -8.55
CA ALA A 55 2.75 0.82 -7.10
C ALA A 55 2.11 2.09 -6.53
N LEU A 56 2.52 3.27 -7.01
CA LEU A 56 2.09 4.55 -6.48
C LEU A 56 0.65 4.94 -6.86
N CYS A 57 0.03 4.29 -7.85
CA CYS A 57 -1.32 4.62 -8.29
C CYS A 57 -2.42 3.88 -7.51
N GLY A 58 -2.07 2.96 -6.61
CA GLY A 58 -3.03 2.16 -5.86
C GLY A 58 -3.15 2.53 -4.40
N TYR A 59 -4.39 2.46 -3.91
CA TYR A 59 -4.76 2.65 -2.51
C TYR A 59 -5.64 1.49 -2.06
N TYR A 60 -5.37 0.97 -0.87
CA TYR A 60 -6.24 -0.01 -0.24
C TYR A 60 -6.96 0.63 0.93
N LEU A 61 -8.29 0.52 0.94
CA LEU A 61 -9.16 1.09 1.95
C LEU A 61 -9.76 -0.02 2.79
N THR A 62 -9.67 0.11 4.11
CA THR A 62 -10.29 -0.83 5.05
C THR A 62 -10.84 -0.07 6.24
N LYS A 63 -12.00 -0.53 6.74
CA LYS A 63 -12.71 0.14 7.83
C LYS A 63 -12.28 -0.42 9.19
N VAL A 64 -12.12 0.44 10.16
CA VAL A 64 -11.89 0.07 11.54
C VAL A 64 -13.18 -0.47 12.17
N GLU A 65 -13.23 -1.75 12.44
CA GLU A 65 -14.36 -2.42 13.07
C GLU A 65 -14.34 -2.34 14.59
N ASP A 66 -13.14 -2.34 15.18
CA ASP A 66 -13.02 -2.22 16.63
C ASP A 66 -11.63 -1.72 17.05
N THR A 67 -11.56 -1.15 18.26
CA THR A 67 -10.30 -0.79 18.90
C THR A 67 -10.30 -1.28 20.34
N LYS A 68 -9.17 -1.77 20.82
CA LYS A 68 -9.01 -2.20 22.21
C LYS A 68 -7.60 -1.96 22.72
N THR A 69 -7.47 -1.89 24.03
CA THR A 69 -6.16 -1.88 24.70
C THR A 69 -6.03 -3.11 25.56
N SER A 70 -4.93 -3.84 25.41
CA SER A 70 -4.60 -5.01 26.25
C SER A 70 -3.10 -5.03 26.51
N ASP A 71 -2.71 -5.19 27.75
CA ASP A 71 -1.31 -5.23 28.20
C ASP A 71 -0.47 -4.02 27.72
N GLY A 72 -1.10 -2.84 27.68
CA GLY A 72 -0.46 -1.60 27.23
C GLY A 72 -0.35 -1.44 25.71
N ILE A 73 -0.82 -2.41 24.91
CA ILE A 73 -0.82 -2.35 23.46
C ILE A 73 -2.20 -1.90 22.97
N HIS A 74 -2.23 -0.89 22.10
CA HIS A 74 -3.45 -0.47 21.41
C HIS A 74 -3.62 -1.28 20.12
N TYR A 75 -4.71 -2.00 20.02
CA TYR A 75 -5.08 -2.80 18.85
C TYR A 75 -6.15 -2.07 18.03
N CYS A 76 -5.94 -2.01 16.73
CA CYS A 76 -6.92 -1.63 15.73
C CYS A 76 -7.28 -2.87 14.92
N ILE A 77 -8.56 -3.22 14.86
CA ILE A 77 -9.07 -4.37 14.11
C ILE A 77 -9.85 -3.83 12.92
N VAL A 78 -9.46 -4.25 11.71
CA VAL A 78 -10.09 -3.81 10.47
C VAL A 78 -10.90 -4.91 9.81
N ASP A 79 -11.84 -4.56 8.92
CA ASP A 79 -12.68 -5.50 8.18
C ASP A 79 -11.91 -6.27 7.08
N GLY A 80 -10.79 -5.73 6.61
CA GLY A 80 -9.88 -6.41 5.71
C GLY A 80 -8.80 -7.21 6.42
N GLY A 81 -7.64 -7.36 5.79
CA GLY A 81 -6.51 -8.09 6.37
C GLY A 81 -5.48 -8.52 5.32
N CYS A 82 -4.55 -9.39 5.73
CA CYS A 82 -3.47 -9.87 4.87
C CYS A 82 -3.95 -10.80 3.73
N HIS A 83 -5.23 -11.16 3.69
CA HIS A 83 -5.83 -11.84 2.55
C HIS A 83 -6.16 -10.89 1.39
N GLN A 84 -6.21 -9.59 1.65
CA GLN A 84 -6.53 -8.55 0.67
C GLN A 84 -5.36 -7.61 0.39
N LEU A 85 -4.42 -7.49 1.32
CA LEU A 85 -3.26 -6.62 1.21
C LEU A 85 -2.01 -7.30 1.75
N ASN A 86 -0.99 -7.40 0.91
CA ASN A 86 0.35 -7.77 1.32
C ASN A 86 1.37 -6.98 0.49
N TYR A 87 2.29 -6.30 1.15
CA TYR A 87 3.39 -5.62 0.47
C TYR A 87 4.56 -6.57 0.28
N ASP A 88 5.28 -6.41 -0.82
CA ASP A 88 6.52 -7.12 -1.09
C ASP A 88 7.51 -6.94 0.07
N GLY A 89 7.96 -8.06 0.63
CA GLY A 89 8.86 -8.08 1.77
C GLY A 89 8.21 -7.84 3.14
N GLN A 90 6.89 -7.60 3.21
CA GLN A 90 6.18 -7.50 4.49
C GLN A 90 5.98 -8.88 5.12
N ILE A 91 6.37 -9.03 6.37
CA ILE A 91 6.15 -10.25 7.14
C ILE A 91 5.50 -9.88 8.47
N LYS A 92 4.27 -10.33 8.70
CA LYS A 92 3.54 -10.12 9.97
C LYS A 92 3.53 -8.67 10.46
N GLY A 93 3.40 -7.71 9.55
CA GLY A 93 3.37 -6.29 9.90
C GLY A 93 4.69 -5.71 10.44
N MET A 94 5.83 -6.30 10.06
CA MET A 94 7.16 -5.93 10.58
C MET A 94 7.57 -4.49 10.25
N TYR A 95 7.13 -3.98 9.08
CA TYR A 95 7.50 -2.66 8.59
C TYR A 95 6.29 -1.72 8.59
N GLU A 96 6.54 -0.42 8.77
CA GLU A 96 5.52 0.62 8.79
C GLU A 96 5.16 1.10 7.38
N PRO A 97 3.95 0.77 6.85
CA PRO A 97 3.50 1.27 5.56
C PRO A 97 3.07 2.75 5.66
N TYR A 98 2.87 3.39 4.50
CA TYR A 98 2.24 4.70 4.43
C TYR A 98 0.74 4.56 4.58
N VAL A 99 0.20 5.06 5.69
CA VAL A 99 -1.23 4.97 6.02
C VAL A 99 -1.77 6.34 6.39
N LYS A 100 -2.98 6.64 5.91
CA LYS A 100 -3.78 7.80 6.31
C LYS A 100 -5.05 7.34 7.01
N VAL A 101 -5.55 8.15 7.93
CA VAL A 101 -6.82 7.93 8.62
C VAL A 101 -7.85 8.90 8.04
N LEU A 102 -8.95 8.38 7.50
CA LEU A 102 -10.14 9.17 7.18
C LEU A 102 -11.15 9.00 8.31
N PRO A 103 -11.60 10.09 8.95
CA PRO A 103 -12.56 10.02 10.03
C PRO A 103 -13.92 9.48 9.55
N LYS A 104 -14.69 8.91 10.47
CA LYS A 104 -16.00 8.30 10.22
C LYS A 104 -17.00 9.24 9.51
N GLU A 105 -16.94 10.52 9.78
CA GLU A 105 -17.82 11.55 9.22
C GLU A 105 -17.06 12.42 8.22
N VAL A 106 -16.72 11.87 7.05
CA VAL A 106 -16.32 12.69 5.91
C VAL A 106 -17.60 13.05 5.14
N SER A 107 -18.18 14.22 5.44
CA SER A 107 -19.10 14.85 4.49
C SER A 107 -18.31 15.20 3.23
N VAL A 108 -18.78 14.79 2.07
CA VAL A 108 -18.14 15.06 0.75
C VAL A 108 -17.94 16.59 0.52
N LYS A 109 -18.52 17.43 1.37
CA LYS A 109 -18.37 18.90 1.33
C LYS A 109 -17.19 19.43 2.14
N ASP A 110 -16.57 18.62 3.02
CA ASP A 110 -15.54 19.05 3.97
C ASP A 110 -14.17 18.39 3.66
N ALA A 111 -13.89 18.08 2.40
CA ALA A 111 -12.60 17.54 1.95
C ALA A 111 -11.43 18.55 2.05
N GLU A 112 -11.67 19.75 2.56
CA GLU A 112 -10.63 20.61 3.09
C GLU A 112 -10.25 20.05 4.48
N VAL A 113 -9.07 19.45 4.55
CA VAL A 113 -8.42 18.92 5.75
C VAL A 113 -8.69 19.88 6.92
N SER A 114 -9.60 19.54 7.82
CA SER A 114 -9.76 20.29 9.05
C SER A 114 -8.56 19.99 9.96
N GLU A 115 -7.55 20.81 9.85
CA GLU A 115 -6.48 20.95 10.83
C GLU A 115 -7.09 21.50 12.11
N ASN A 116 -7.80 20.73 12.88
CA ASN A 116 -8.02 21.04 14.30
C ASN A 116 -9.03 20.09 14.96
N LYS A 117 -8.56 18.96 15.39
CA LYS A 117 -9.04 18.37 16.65
C LYS A 117 -7.80 17.86 17.36
N ASN A 118 -7.68 18.19 18.65
CA ASN A 118 -6.69 17.65 19.58
C ASN A 118 -6.90 16.12 19.68
N THR A 119 -6.55 15.41 18.62
CA THR A 119 -6.60 13.95 18.57
C THR A 119 -5.28 13.44 19.07
N GLU A 120 -5.34 12.75 20.18
CA GLU A 120 -4.16 12.14 20.80
C GLU A 120 -3.53 11.15 19.82
N GLU A 121 -2.26 11.36 19.52
CA GLU A 121 -1.42 10.48 18.72
C GLU A 121 -1.13 9.20 19.53
N LYS A 122 -1.44 8.04 18.98
CA LYS A 122 -1.21 6.74 19.63
C LYS A 122 -0.53 5.77 18.68
N THR A 123 0.30 4.90 19.26
CA THR A 123 0.89 3.79 18.52
C THR A 123 -0.07 2.59 18.55
N TRP A 124 -0.38 2.08 17.36
CA TRP A 124 -1.34 1.02 17.13
C TRP A 124 -0.69 -0.21 16.52
N LYS A 125 -1.22 -1.38 16.89
CA LYS A 125 -1.05 -2.62 16.16
C LYS A 125 -2.28 -2.84 15.30
N VAL A 126 -2.13 -2.83 13.98
CA VAL A 126 -3.23 -3.01 13.02
C VAL A 126 -3.35 -4.48 12.66
N CYS A 127 -4.47 -5.08 13.03
CA CYS A 127 -4.81 -6.47 12.79
C CYS A 127 -6.00 -6.57 11.84
N GLY A 128 -5.99 -7.58 10.98
CA GLY A 128 -7.11 -7.87 10.09
C GLY A 128 -8.20 -8.72 10.73
N SER A 129 -9.13 -9.17 9.90
CA SER A 129 -10.34 -9.91 10.27
C SER A 129 -10.19 -11.44 10.27
N LEU A 130 -9.05 -11.95 9.82
CA LEU A 130 -8.82 -13.40 9.74
C LEU A 130 -8.59 -14.03 11.12
N CYS A 131 -9.10 -15.24 11.31
CA CYS A 131 -8.86 -16.05 12.51
C CYS A 131 -7.45 -16.66 12.51
N THR A 132 -6.42 -15.80 12.50
CA THR A 132 -5.01 -16.20 12.57
C THR A 132 -4.15 -15.13 13.22
N LEU A 133 -3.15 -15.54 13.98
CA LEU A 133 -2.16 -14.65 14.59
C LEU A 133 -1.22 -13.98 13.55
N ASN A 134 -1.28 -14.43 12.31
CA ASN A 134 -0.48 -13.87 11.22
C ASN A 134 -1.14 -12.68 10.53
N ASP A 135 -2.43 -12.42 10.82
CA ASP A 135 -3.18 -11.33 10.20
C ASP A 135 -2.87 -9.99 10.87
N VAL A 136 -1.66 -9.54 10.63
CA VAL A 136 -1.14 -8.27 11.12
C VAL A 136 -0.64 -7.45 9.96
N LEU A 137 -1.32 -6.34 9.68
CA LEU A 137 -0.95 -5.40 8.61
C LEU A 137 0.20 -4.49 9.03
N CYS A 138 0.24 -4.09 10.31
CA CYS A 138 1.35 -3.35 10.90
C CYS A 138 1.44 -3.62 12.40
N ASN A 139 2.63 -3.91 12.92
CA ASN A 139 2.83 -4.14 14.36
C ASN A 139 2.85 -2.85 15.16
N GLU A 140 3.45 -1.81 14.62
CA GLU A 140 3.60 -0.51 15.28
C GLU A 140 3.46 0.58 14.24
N ILE A 141 2.42 1.40 14.37
CA ILE A 141 2.20 2.59 13.55
C ILE A 141 1.57 3.68 14.41
N THR A 142 2.11 4.88 14.32
CA THR A 142 1.56 6.03 15.04
C THR A 142 0.55 6.75 14.19
N LEU A 143 -0.71 6.79 14.66
CA LEU A 143 -1.84 7.37 13.95
C LEU A 143 -2.64 8.30 14.88
N GLU A 144 -3.09 9.42 14.34
CA GLU A 144 -4.01 10.34 14.98
C GLU A 144 -5.47 10.05 14.59
N GLY A 145 -6.40 10.31 15.49
CA GLY A 145 -7.85 10.28 15.19
C GLY A 145 -8.41 8.91 14.84
N LEU A 146 -7.70 7.82 15.18
CA LEU A 146 -8.15 6.49 14.88
C LEU A 146 -9.23 6.05 15.88
N GLU A 147 -10.43 5.78 15.35
CA GLU A 147 -11.59 5.31 16.10
C GLU A 147 -12.40 4.28 15.32
N LYS A 148 -13.29 3.58 15.99
CA LYS A 148 -14.23 2.66 15.33
C LYS A 148 -15.05 3.36 14.26
N GLY A 149 -15.04 2.83 13.04
CA GLY A 149 -15.73 3.37 11.87
C GLY A 149 -14.85 4.28 11.01
N ALA A 150 -13.65 4.66 11.45
CA ALA A 150 -12.68 5.33 10.59
C ALA A 150 -12.23 4.40 9.44
N ILE A 151 -11.73 5.00 8.37
CA ILE A 151 -11.16 4.27 7.23
C ILE A 151 -9.65 4.45 7.25
N LEU A 152 -8.91 3.34 7.23
CA LEU A 152 -7.48 3.34 6.96
C LEU A 152 -7.25 3.27 5.46
N VAL A 153 -6.42 4.17 4.96
CA VAL A 153 -6.00 4.23 3.55
C VAL A 153 -4.53 3.86 3.49
N PHE A 154 -4.25 2.65 3.03
CA PHE A 154 -2.90 2.18 2.76
C PHE A 154 -2.48 2.62 1.37
N GLU A 155 -1.38 3.33 1.28
CA GLU A 155 -0.85 3.87 0.02
C GLU A 155 0.06 2.84 -0.68
N ARG A 156 0.37 3.09 -1.95
CA ARG A 156 1.35 2.34 -2.75
C ARG A 156 0.97 0.87 -2.98
N THR A 157 -0.31 0.61 -3.18
CA THR A 157 -0.84 -0.75 -3.32
C THR A 157 -1.15 -1.14 -4.77
N GLY A 158 -0.79 -0.31 -5.76
CA GLY A 158 -1.17 -0.49 -7.17
C GLY A 158 -0.45 -1.62 -7.91
N ALA A 159 0.61 -2.19 -7.32
CA ALA A 159 1.35 -3.29 -7.95
C ALA A 159 1.42 -4.50 -7.03
N TYR A 160 0.89 -5.63 -7.47
CA TYR A 160 0.94 -6.95 -6.83
C TYR A 160 0.29 -7.06 -5.44
N SER A 161 0.20 -5.99 -4.65
CA SER A 161 -0.14 -6.03 -3.22
C SER A 161 -1.47 -6.73 -2.90
N ALA A 162 -2.47 -6.65 -3.78
CA ALA A 162 -3.70 -7.42 -3.64
C ALA A 162 -3.54 -8.90 -4.03
N MET A 163 -2.67 -9.19 -5.01
CA MET A 163 -2.46 -10.55 -5.54
C MET A 163 -1.50 -11.38 -4.68
N GLU A 164 -0.59 -10.73 -3.96
CA GLU A 164 0.35 -11.39 -3.03
C GLU A 164 -0.28 -11.68 -1.66
N GLY A 165 -1.54 -11.29 -1.44
CA GLY A 165 -2.30 -11.62 -0.25
C GLY A 165 -2.68 -13.10 -0.17
N MET A 166 -3.05 -13.57 1.02
CA MET A 166 -3.53 -14.93 1.27
C MET A 166 -4.99 -15.10 0.84
N ALA A 167 -5.34 -14.70 -0.38
CA ALA A 167 -6.71 -14.51 -0.87
C ALA A 167 -7.66 -15.69 -0.71
N LEU A 168 -7.13 -16.93 -0.73
CA LEU A 168 -7.95 -18.14 -0.57
C LEU A 168 -8.05 -18.63 0.88
N PHE A 169 -7.34 -17.98 1.82
CA PHE A 169 -7.34 -18.42 3.20
C PHE A 169 -8.66 -18.07 3.89
N LEU A 170 -9.30 -19.06 4.50
CA LEU A 170 -10.60 -18.97 5.18
C LEU A 170 -11.79 -18.52 4.29
N SER A 171 -11.64 -18.60 2.96
CA SER A 171 -12.73 -18.31 1.99
C SER A 171 -13.35 -16.92 2.13
N HIS A 172 -12.55 -15.93 2.49
CA HIS A 172 -12.97 -14.53 2.49
C HIS A 172 -13.05 -13.99 1.05
N GLU A 173 -13.85 -12.96 0.86
CA GLU A 173 -13.98 -12.28 -0.42
C GLU A 173 -12.72 -11.47 -0.77
N LEU A 174 -12.45 -11.38 -2.07
CA LEU A 174 -11.42 -10.46 -2.57
C LEU A 174 -11.87 -9.01 -2.38
N PRO A 175 -10.93 -8.06 -2.29
CA PRO A 175 -11.29 -6.65 -2.22
C PRO A 175 -12.03 -6.22 -3.48
N GLY A 176 -13.04 -5.37 -3.33
CA GLY A 176 -13.65 -4.68 -4.47
C GLY A 176 -12.63 -3.75 -5.13
N VAL A 177 -12.64 -3.69 -6.45
CA VAL A 177 -11.74 -2.82 -7.22
C VAL A 177 -12.53 -1.68 -7.81
N VAL A 178 -12.04 -0.46 -7.61
CA VAL A 178 -12.59 0.76 -8.21
C VAL A 178 -11.45 1.50 -8.90
N LEU A 179 -11.66 1.85 -10.15
CA LEU A 179 -10.72 2.65 -10.93
C LEU A 179 -11.16 4.12 -10.92
N TYR A 180 -10.19 5.01 -10.94
CA TYR A 180 -10.44 6.45 -11.07
C TYR A 180 -9.54 7.03 -12.16
N SER A 181 -10.13 7.83 -13.03
CA SER A 181 -9.40 8.70 -13.93
C SER A 181 -10.01 10.11 -13.93
N GLU A 182 -9.21 11.11 -14.29
CA GLU A 182 -9.70 12.49 -14.40
C GLU A 182 -10.74 12.64 -15.54
N GLU A 183 -10.63 11.81 -16.58
CA GLU A 183 -11.52 11.88 -17.76
C GLU A 183 -12.86 11.18 -17.51
N GLU A 184 -12.85 10.02 -16.87
CA GLU A 184 -14.03 9.15 -16.75
C GLU A 184 -14.63 9.12 -15.32
N GLY A 185 -13.90 9.67 -14.34
CA GLY A 185 -14.27 9.62 -12.93
C GLY A 185 -14.10 8.20 -12.33
N TRP A 186 -15.05 7.80 -11.48
CA TRP A 186 -15.02 6.50 -10.79
C TRP A 186 -15.68 5.41 -11.64
N ILE A 187 -14.96 4.31 -11.85
CA ILE A 187 -15.41 3.14 -12.60
C ILE A 187 -15.26 1.92 -11.71
N GLN A 188 -16.35 1.18 -11.50
CA GLN A 188 -16.28 -0.12 -10.82
C GLN A 188 -15.72 -1.16 -11.80
N ALA A 189 -14.65 -1.85 -11.42
CA ALA A 189 -14.01 -2.89 -12.21
C ALA A 189 -14.63 -4.27 -11.94
#